data_b449212353e0e692e69ee2f71dce6535
#
_entry.id   b449212353e0e692e69ee2f71dce6535
#
_cell.length_a   1.000
_cell.length_b   1.000
_cell.length_c   1.000
_cell.angle_alpha   90.00
_cell.angle_beta   90.00
_cell.angle_gamma   90.00
#
_symmetry.space_group_name_H-M   'P 1'
#
loop_
_entity.id
_entity.type
_entity.pdbx_description
1 polymer ?
#
loop_
_entity_poly.entity_id
_entity_poly.type
_entity_poly.pdbx_seq_one_letter_code
_entity_poly.pdbx_strand_id
1 'polypeptide(L)'
;MSNRYFKIIREYSIVALACIVMAFNINYFFLANKLAEGGIAGISLIIHYLTNIDIGYLYFILNIPLIILAYMFIGKDFLIKTLFATLVLTIFLKIFGNFRGPIDDILMAAIFGGGINGIAIGIVFYAGGSTGGTDIIAKIINKYYGIAIGKILLTIDFIILSMVAFIFGKVIFMYTLISLLVSAKMVDIIQEGIYSAKGVTIITNKVEELKNRIMEDTGRGITLINAKGAYTQKEIGMLYCVVGKYQLMKVKNIVKEIDPEAFMIVNQVHEVVGKGFLGQ
;
A
#
# COMPACT_ATOMS: atom_id res chain seq x y z
N MET A 1 4.28 -28.72 10.64
CA MET A 1 3.92 -28.70 9.21
C MET A 1 2.56 -28.01 8.95
N SER A 2 1.53 -28.21 9.74
CA SER A 2 0.19 -27.62 9.61
C SER A 2 0.19 -26.09 9.46
N ASN A 3 0.99 -25.38 10.24
CA ASN A 3 0.99 -23.91 10.27
C ASN A 3 1.55 -23.25 8.98
N ARG A 4 2.44 -23.94 8.24
CA ARG A 4 3.02 -23.42 6.99
C ARG A 4 2.03 -23.54 5.83
N TYR A 5 1.31 -24.66 5.73
CA TYR A 5 0.28 -24.83 4.70
C TYR A 5 -0.88 -23.87 4.88
N PHE A 6 -1.33 -23.68 6.13
CA PHE A 6 -2.40 -22.73 6.43
C PHE A 6 -2.01 -21.29 6.05
N LYS A 7 -0.77 -20.88 6.32
CA LYS A 7 -0.26 -19.57 5.92
C LYS A 7 -0.28 -19.40 4.38
N ILE A 8 0.19 -20.41 3.64
CA ILE A 8 0.21 -20.38 2.17
C ILE A 8 -1.21 -20.27 1.62
N ILE A 9 -2.13 -21.12 2.07
CA ILE A 9 -3.53 -21.10 1.62
C ILE A 9 -4.15 -19.72 1.88
N ARG A 10 -3.94 -19.15 3.06
CA ARG A 10 -4.43 -17.82 3.41
C ARG A 10 -3.90 -16.75 2.48
N GLU A 11 -2.60 -16.74 2.18
CA GLU A 11 -1.99 -15.75 1.28
C GLU A 11 -2.57 -15.85 -0.13
N TYR A 12 -2.66 -17.04 -0.70
CA TYR A 12 -3.25 -17.24 -2.04
C TYR A 12 -4.74 -16.92 -2.09
N SER A 13 -5.50 -17.22 -1.04
CA SER A 13 -6.92 -16.85 -0.96
C SER A 13 -7.12 -15.33 -0.93
N ILE A 14 -6.29 -14.61 -0.17
CA ILE A 14 -6.33 -13.15 -0.10
C ILE A 14 -5.98 -12.54 -1.48
N VAL A 15 -4.94 -13.05 -2.14
CA VAL A 15 -4.55 -12.61 -3.49
C VAL A 15 -5.69 -12.86 -4.48
N ALA A 16 -6.31 -14.06 -4.45
CA ALA A 16 -7.42 -14.38 -5.34
C ALA A 16 -8.60 -13.42 -5.14
N LEU A 17 -9.03 -13.20 -3.89
CA LEU A 17 -10.11 -12.27 -3.58
C LEU A 17 -9.80 -10.84 -4.05
N ALA A 18 -8.60 -10.35 -3.81
CA ALA A 18 -8.18 -9.02 -4.27
C ALA A 18 -8.23 -8.90 -5.80
N CYS A 19 -7.74 -9.92 -6.53
CA CYS A 19 -7.80 -9.95 -8.00
C CYS A 19 -9.23 -10.05 -8.54
N ILE A 20 -10.13 -10.79 -7.88
CA ILE A 20 -11.54 -10.86 -8.24
C ILE A 20 -12.22 -9.49 -8.07
N VAL A 21 -11.99 -8.85 -6.94
CA VAL A 21 -12.52 -7.50 -6.66
C VAL A 21 -11.98 -6.49 -7.68
N MET A 22 -10.68 -6.57 -8.01
CA MET A 22 -10.04 -5.73 -9.01
C MET A 22 -10.65 -5.93 -10.40
N ALA A 23 -10.85 -7.18 -10.83
CA ALA A 23 -11.45 -7.50 -12.12
C ALA A 23 -12.89 -6.98 -12.23
N PHE A 24 -13.68 -7.13 -11.17
CA PHE A 24 -15.01 -6.55 -11.09
C PHE A 24 -14.94 -5.03 -11.19
N ASN A 25 -14.06 -4.41 -10.41
CA ASN A 25 -13.86 -2.96 -10.38
C ASN A 25 -13.53 -2.39 -11.77
N ILE A 26 -12.60 -3.02 -12.50
CA ILE A 26 -12.19 -2.59 -13.86
C ILE A 26 -13.38 -2.61 -14.80
N ASN A 27 -14.20 -3.66 -14.80
CA ASN A 27 -15.33 -3.77 -15.68
C ASN A 27 -16.49 -2.85 -15.27
N TYR A 28 -16.76 -2.76 -13.96
CA TYR A 28 -17.91 -2.05 -13.42
C TYR A 28 -17.72 -0.53 -13.40
N PHE A 29 -16.54 -0.04 -12.99
CA PHE A 29 -16.26 1.39 -12.87
C PHE A 29 -15.47 1.94 -14.06
N PHE A 30 -14.34 1.32 -14.41
CA PHE A 30 -13.45 1.89 -15.42
C PHE A 30 -13.99 1.69 -16.83
N LEU A 31 -14.28 0.47 -17.21
CA LEU A 31 -14.73 0.16 -18.56
C LEU A 31 -16.11 0.78 -18.86
N ALA A 32 -17.02 0.81 -17.86
CA ALA A 32 -18.34 1.41 -18.01
C ALA A 32 -18.27 2.92 -18.26
N ASN A 33 -17.30 3.62 -17.68
CA ASN A 33 -17.16 5.08 -17.76
C ASN A 33 -16.04 5.55 -18.70
N LYS A 34 -15.47 4.64 -19.50
CA LYS A 34 -14.32 4.89 -20.40
C LYS A 34 -13.10 5.47 -19.67
N LEU A 35 -13.01 5.23 -18.36
CA LEU A 35 -11.82 5.58 -17.60
C LEU A 35 -10.69 4.62 -17.97
N ALA A 36 -9.47 5.12 -17.96
CA ALA A 36 -8.30 4.26 -18.04
C ALA A 36 -7.83 3.88 -16.65
N GLU A 37 -7.09 2.78 -16.58
CA GLU A 37 -6.32 2.37 -15.42
C GLU A 37 -4.86 2.70 -15.67
N GLY A 38 -4.02 2.60 -14.64
CA GLY A 38 -2.58 2.67 -14.80
C GLY A 38 -2.00 1.37 -15.37
N GLY A 39 -0.73 1.42 -15.69
CA GLY A 39 0.05 0.25 -16.04
C GLY A 39 -0.41 -0.50 -17.30
N ILE A 40 -0.10 -1.79 -17.31
CA ILE A 40 -0.49 -2.69 -18.42
C ILE A 40 -2.01 -2.84 -18.53
N ALA A 41 -2.75 -2.77 -17.41
CA ALA A 41 -4.20 -2.79 -17.45
C ALA A 41 -4.75 -1.57 -18.22
N GLY A 42 -4.17 -0.39 -17.99
CA GLY A 42 -4.50 0.83 -18.74
C GLY A 42 -4.19 0.72 -20.23
N ILE A 43 -3.01 0.21 -20.58
CA ILE A 43 -2.65 -0.05 -21.98
C ILE A 43 -3.62 -1.06 -22.61
N SER A 44 -3.97 -2.12 -21.90
CA SER A 44 -4.94 -3.13 -22.35
C SER A 44 -6.33 -2.53 -22.59
N LEU A 45 -6.79 -1.64 -21.69
CA LEU A 45 -8.04 -0.90 -21.86
C LEU A 45 -8.00 0.00 -23.09
N ILE A 46 -6.93 0.76 -23.29
CA ILE A 46 -6.77 1.64 -24.46
C ILE A 46 -6.84 0.81 -25.75
N ILE A 47 -6.10 -0.28 -25.83
CA ILE A 47 -6.10 -1.17 -27.00
C ILE A 47 -7.49 -1.80 -27.19
N HIS A 48 -8.15 -2.23 -26.11
CA HIS A 48 -9.52 -2.74 -26.16
C HIS A 48 -10.51 -1.72 -26.76
N TYR A 49 -10.46 -0.46 -26.33
CA TYR A 49 -11.31 0.58 -26.87
C TYR A 49 -11.09 0.86 -28.35
N LEU A 50 -9.87 0.69 -28.85
CA LEU A 50 -9.51 0.93 -30.24
C LEU A 50 -9.80 -0.25 -31.16
N THR A 51 -9.68 -1.50 -30.65
CA THR A 51 -9.66 -2.73 -31.47
C THR A 51 -10.81 -3.70 -31.16
N ASN A 52 -11.52 -3.51 -30.04
CA ASN A 52 -12.50 -4.45 -29.48
C ASN A 52 -11.92 -5.85 -29.15
N ILE A 53 -10.58 -6.01 -29.09
CA ILE A 53 -9.96 -7.25 -28.63
C ILE A 53 -10.24 -7.40 -27.14
N ASP A 54 -10.53 -8.63 -26.68
CA ASP A 54 -10.83 -8.91 -25.28
C ASP A 54 -9.68 -8.46 -24.36
N ILE A 55 -10.01 -7.71 -23.31
CA ILE A 55 -9.05 -7.10 -22.39
C ILE A 55 -8.22 -8.17 -21.65
N GLY A 56 -8.80 -9.33 -21.35
CA GLY A 56 -8.08 -10.42 -20.67
C GLY A 56 -6.94 -10.97 -21.54
N TYR A 57 -7.15 -11.13 -22.85
CA TYR A 57 -6.08 -11.55 -23.75
C TYR A 57 -4.95 -10.52 -23.83
N LEU A 58 -5.31 -9.25 -24.01
CA LEU A 58 -4.34 -8.15 -24.06
C LEU A 58 -3.54 -8.07 -22.77
N TYR A 59 -4.23 -8.12 -21.65
CA TYR A 59 -3.60 -8.09 -20.34
C TYR A 59 -2.61 -9.24 -20.15
N PHE A 60 -2.99 -10.46 -20.51
CA PHE A 60 -2.12 -11.63 -20.39
C PHE A 60 -0.87 -11.51 -21.26
N ILE A 61 -1.03 -11.22 -22.56
CA ILE A 61 0.09 -11.14 -23.52
C ILE A 61 1.09 -10.05 -23.12
N LEU A 62 0.59 -8.86 -22.76
CA LEU A 62 1.43 -7.73 -22.37
C LEU A 62 2.18 -7.95 -21.04
N ASN A 63 1.69 -8.86 -20.20
CA ASN A 63 2.36 -9.23 -18.96
C ASN A 63 3.52 -10.21 -19.13
N ILE A 64 3.60 -10.97 -20.22
CA ILE A 64 4.64 -11.99 -20.43
C ILE A 64 6.07 -11.43 -20.23
N PRO A 65 6.49 -10.33 -20.87
CA PRO A 65 7.82 -9.78 -20.69
C PRO A 65 8.10 -9.32 -19.25
N LEU A 66 7.09 -8.77 -18.56
CA LEU A 66 7.25 -8.28 -17.19
C LEU A 66 7.36 -9.43 -16.18
N ILE A 67 6.68 -10.54 -16.43
CA ILE A 67 6.79 -11.76 -15.63
C ILE A 67 8.23 -12.33 -15.71
N ILE A 68 8.88 -12.25 -16.88
CA ILE A 68 10.28 -12.64 -17.04
C ILE A 68 11.18 -11.74 -16.18
N LEU A 69 10.94 -10.41 -16.19
CA LEU A 69 11.67 -9.47 -15.34
C LEU A 69 11.45 -9.76 -13.85
N ALA A 70 10.23 -10.12 -13.43
CA ALA A 70 9.94 -10.50 -12.05
C ALA A 70 10.81 -11.69 -11.59
N TYR A 71 10.98 -12.69 -12.44
CA TYR A 71 11.84 -13.84 -12.16
C TYR A 71 13.31 -13.43 -11.96
N MET A 72 13.81 -12.59 -12.84
CA MET A 72 15.23 -12.19 -12.86
C MET A 72 15.60 -11.31 -11.66
N PHE A 73 14.72 -10.38 -11.26
CA PHE A 73 15.07 -9.33 -10.30
C PHE A 73 14.52 -9.55 -8.89
N ILE A 74 13.42 -10.27 -8.72
CA ILE A 74 12.77 -10.41 -7.42
C ILE A 74 12.94 -11.82 -6.85
N GLY A 75 12.62 -12.86 -7.64
CA GLY A 75 12.81 -14.26 -7.26
C GLY A 75 11.56 -15.14 -7.44
N LYS A 76 11.73 -16.43 -7.18
CA LYS A 76 10.74 -17.49 -7.49
C LYS A 76 9.42 -17.35 -6.73
N ASP A 77 9.46 -17.03 -5.44
CA ASP A 77 8.25 -16.95 -4.61
C ASP A 77 7.33 -15.81 -5.07
N PHE A 78 7.92 -14.66 -5.39
CA PHE A 78 7.20 -13.53 -5.96
C PHE A 78 6.62 -13.88 -7.33
N LEU A 79 7.42 -14.54 -8.19
CA LEU A 79 6.99 -14.97 -9.52
C LEU A 79 5.74 -15.87 -9.45
N ILE A 80 5.75 -16.89 -8.59
CA ILE A 80 4.64 -17.85 -8.50
C ILE A 80 3.35 -17.13 -8.06
N LYS A 81 3.44 -16.25 -7.06
CA LYS A 81 2.30 -15.45 -6.60
C LYS A 81 1.80 -14.49 -7.67
N THR A 82 2.73 -13.86 -8.40
CA THR A 82 2.40 -12.93 -9.49
C THR A 82 1.73 -13.67 -10.66
N LEU A 83 2.24 -14.83 -11.08
CA LEU A 83 1.61 -15.67 -12.09
C LEU A 83 0.19 -16.07 -11.67
N PHE A 84 0.01 -16.51 -10.43
CA PHE A 84 -1.29 -16.85 -9.90
C PHE A 84 -2.25 -15.64 -9.93
N ALA A 85 -1.81 -14.49 -9.44
CA ALA A 85 -2.60 -13.26 -9.41
C ALA A 85 -2.99 -12.80 -10.84
N THR A 86 -2.02 -12.79 -11.77
CA THR A 86 -2.25 -12.43 -13.18
C THR A 86 -3.25 -13.38 -13.85
N LEU A 87 -3.16 -14.69 -13.60
CA LEU A 87 -4.11 -15.68 -14.14
C LEU A 87 -5.52 -15.47 -13.58
N VAL A 88 -5.66 -15.31 -12.26
CA VAL A 88 -6.95 -15.03 -11.62
C VAL A 88 -7.54 -13.74 -12.19
N LEU A 89 -6.78 -12.67 -12.24
CA LEU A 89 -7.24 -11.39 -12.79
C LEU A 89 -7.68 -11.53 -14.25
N THR A 90 -6.88 -12.18 -15.09
CA THR A 90 -7.19 -12.42 -16.51
C THR A 90 -8.53 -13.16 -16.68
N ILE A 91 -8.73 -14.26 -15.93
CA ILE A 91 -9.95 -15.06 -15.99
C ILE A 91 -11.17 -14.22 -15.58
N PHE A 92 -11.07 -13.50 -14.46
CA PHE A 92 -12.19 -12.73 -13.94
C PHE A 92 -12.46 -11.45 -14.73
N LEU A 93 -11.47 -10.84 -15.37
CA LEU A 93 -11.69 -9.76 -16.35
C LEU A 93 -12.61 -10.22 -17.48
N LYS A 94 -12.41 -11.44 -17.97
CA LYS A 94 -13.26 -12.05 -19.01
C LYS A 94 -14.65 -12.40 -18.47
N ILE A 95 -14.74 -13.01 -17.28
CA ILE A 95 -16.03 -13.38 -16.65
C ILE A 95 -16.91 -12.14 -16.42
N PHE A 96 -16.33 -11.08 -15.91
CA PHE A 96 -17.05 -9.83 -15.65
C PHE A 96 -17.16 -8.91 -16.87
N GLY A 97 -16.69 -9.32 -18.05
CA GLY A 97 -16.64 -8.48 -19.25
C GLY A 97 -17.96 -7.83 -19.65
N ASN A 98 -19.10 -8.41 -19.28
CA ASN A 98 -20.44 -7.87 -19.55
C ASN A 98 -21.05 -7.10 -18.36
N PHE A 99 -20.37 -7.05 -17.21
CA PHE A 99 -20.84 -6.30 -16.06
C PHE A 99 -20.48 -4.83 -16.22
N ARG A 100 -21.48 -3.98 -16.46
CA ARG A 100 -21.32 -2.52 -16.52
C ARG A 100 -22.11 -1.90 -15.38
N GLY A 101 -21.47 -1.03 -14.62
CA GLY A 101 -22.13 -0.29 -13.55
C GLY A 101 -23.05 0.80 -14.11
N PRO A 102 -24.23 1.00 -13.54
CA PRO A 102 -25.14 2.10 -13.89
C PRO A 102 -24.70 3.41 -13.19
N ILE A 103 -23.38 3.69 -13.11
CA ILE A 103 -22.90 4.90 -12.47
C ILE A 103 -22.71 5.96 -13.54
N ASP A 104 -23.64 6.90 -13.60
CA ASP A 104 -23.61 8.03 -14.54
C ASP A 104 -22.63 9.13 -14.10
N ASP A 105 -22.19 9.11 -12.84
CA ASP A 105 -21.22 10.06 -12.30
C ASP A 105 -19.79 9.54 -12.44
N ILE A 106 -19.07 10.06 -13.42
CA ILE A 106 -17.69 9.69 -13.73
C ILE A 106 -16.75 10.02 -12.55
N LEU A 107 -17.03 11.08 -11.77
CA LEU A 107 -16.20 11.44 -10.61
C LEU A 107 -16.34 10.38 -9.51
N MET A 108 -17.55 9.92 -9.24
CA MET A 108 -17.75 8.82 -8.28
C MET A 108 -17.06 7.54 -8.77
N ALA A 109 -17.19 7.21 -10.06
CA ALA A 109 -16.51 6.07 -10.65
C ALA A 109 -14.98 6.18 -10.52
N ALA A 110 -14.40 7.36 -10.71
CA ALA A 110 -12.98 7.61 -10.56
C ALA A 110 -12.51 7.46 -9.10
N ILE A 111 -13.23 8.02 -8.13
CA ILE A 111 -12.85 7.97 -6.71
C ILE A 111 -13.02 6.55 -6.16
N PHE A 112 -14.20 5.95 -6.30
CA PHE A 112 -14.47 4.61 -5.77
C PHE A 112 -13.68 3.54 -6.54
N GLY A 113 -13.64 3.64 -7.87
CA GLY A 113 -12.87 2.74 -8.71
C GLY A 113 -11.38 2.80 -8.38
N GLY A 114 -10.82 4.00 -8.28
CA GLY A 114 -9.42 4.20 -7.85
C GLY A 114 -9.15 3.68 -6.46
N GLY A 115 -10.07 3.95 -5.50
CA GLY A 115 -9.96 3.47 -4.12
C GLY A 115 -9.94 1.95 -4.02
N ILE A 116 -10.88 1.28 -4.63
CA ILE A 116 -10.99 -0.20 -4.65
C ILE A 116 -9.77 -0.80 -5.34
N ASN A 117 -9.34 -0.21 -6.46
CA ASN A 117 -8.17 -0.66 -7.19
C ASN A 117 -6.89 -0.58 -6.35
N GLY A 118 -6.65 0.57 -5.73
CA GLY A 118 -5.48 0.78 -4.87
C GLY A 118 -5.46 -0.15 -3.64
N ILE A 119 -6.62 -0.42 -3.03
CA ILE A 119 -6.75 -1.40 -1.95
C ILE A 119 -6.40 -2.80 -2.45
N ALA A 120 -6.95 -3.22 -3.59
CA ALA A 120 -6.69 -4.54 -4.17
C ALA A 120 -5.20 -4.74 -4.50
N ILE A 121 -4.58 -3.78 -5.20
CA ILE A 121 -3.15 -3.80 -5.50
C ILE A 121 -2.32 -3.83 -4.21
N GLY A 122 -2.64 -2.97 -3.24
CA GLY A 122 -1.97 -2.92 -1.95
C GLY A 122 -2.00 -4.27 -1.20
N ILE A 123 -3.14 -4.95 -1.19
CA ILE A 123 -3.31 -6.27 -0.58
C ILE A 123 -2.47 -7.33 -1.29
N VAL A 124 -2.43 -7.33 -2.63
CA VAL A 124 -1.61 -8.28 -3.40
C VAL A 124 -0.13 -8.07 -3.12
N PHE A 125 0.35 -6.83 -3.06
CA PHE A 125 1.73 -6.52 -2.67
C PHE A 125 2.03 -6.93 -1.22
N TYR A 126 1.10 -6.71 -0.30
CA TYR A 126 1.25 -7.13 1.09
C TYR A 126 1.40 -8.65 1.22
N ALA A 127 0.67 -9.40 0.40
CA ALA A 127 0.80 -10.87 0.34
C ALA A 127 2.10 -11.34 -0.35
N GLY A 128 2.93 -10.42 -0.83
CA GLY A 128 4.22 -10.69 -1.46
C GLY A 128 4.13 -11.12 -2.92
N GLY A 129 3.05 -10.74 -3.62
CA GLY A 129 2.85 -10.89 -5.05
C GLY A 129 2.72 -9.55 -5.77
N SER A 130 2.28 -9.60 -7.02
CA SER A 130 1.89 -8.46 -7.84
C SER A 130 0.72 -8.88 -8.73
N THR A 131 -0.10 -7.95 -9.17
CA THR A 131 -1.14 -8.21 -10.16
C THR A 131 -0.55 -8.40 -11.56
N GLY A 132 0.73 -8.11 -11.75
CA GLY A 132 1.42 -8.06 -13.04
C GLY A 132 1.66 -6.61 -13.45
N GLY A 133 1.97 -6.39 -14.73
CA GLY A 133 2.08 -5.06 -15.27
C GLY A 133 3.23 -4.23 -14.71
N THR A 134 3.02 -2.93 -14.71
CA THR A 134 3.97 -1.94 -14.16
C THR A 134 4.20 -2.11 -12.66
N ASP A 135 3.32 -2.81 -11.97
CA ASP A 135 3.47 -3.23 -10.59
C ASP A 135 4.78 -3.97 -10.34
N ILE A 136 5.19 -4.83 -11.28
CA ILE A 136 6.46 -5.56 -11.20
C ILE A 136 7.63 -4.58 -11.23
N ILE A 137 7.57 -3.60 -12.14
CA ILE A 137 8.59 -2.54 -12.25
C ILE A 137 8.62 -1.73 -10.95
N ALA A 138 7.46 -1.35 -10.44
CA ALA A 138 7.35 -0.62 -9.19
C ALA A 138 7.96 -1.40 -8.01
N LYS A 139 7.70 -2.70 -7.93
CA LYS A 139 8.27 -3.57 -6.88
C LYS A 139 9.78 -3.73 -7.01
N ILE A 140 10.31 -3.82 -8.24
CA ILE A 140 11.76 -3.86 -8.49
C ILE A 140 12.40 -2.55 -8.01
N ILE A 141 11.88 -1.40 -8.43
CA ILE A 141 12.41 -0.09 -8.04
C ILE A 141 12.32 0.10 -6.50
N ASN A 142 11.18 -0.26 -5.89
CA ASN A 142 11.03 -0.21 -4.44
C ASN A 142 12.07 -1.06 -3.71
N LYS A 143 12.34 -2.28 -4.20
CA LYS A 143 13.33 -3.20 -3.60
C LYS A 143 14.75 -2.63 -3.60
N TYR A 144 15.16 -1.96 -4.69
CA TYR A 144 16.54 -1.47 -4.84
C TYR A 144 16.75 -0.05 -4.34
N TYR A 145 15.73 0.79 -4.39
CA TYR A 145 15.83 2.23 -4.07
C TYR A 145 15.01 2.68 -2.87
N GLY A 146 14.15 1.82 -2.30
CA GLY A 146 13.33 2.15 -1.13
C GLY A 146 12.23 3.19 -1.39
N ILE A 147 11.95 3.53 -2.65
CA ILE A 147 10.91 4.51 -3.00
C ILE A 147 9.52 3.88 -2.79
N ALA A 148 8.56 4.65 -2.25
CA ALA A 148 7.19 4.18 -2.04
C ALA A 148 6.56 3.69 -3.34
N ILE A 149 5.87 2.53 -3.28
CA ILE A 149 5.32 1.85 -4.47
C ILE A 149 4.30 2.72 -5.19
N GLY A 150 3.38 3.35 -4.45
CA GLY A 150 2.37 4.23 -5.02
C GLY A 150 2.96 5.41 -5.79
N LYS A 151 4.07 5.99 -5.27
CA LYS A 151 4.79 7.07 -5.97
C LYS A 151 5.38 6.60 -7.29
N ILE A 152 5.94 5.40 -7.34
CA ILE A 152 6.52 4.83 -8.57
C ILE A 152 5.40 4.54 -9.58
N LEU A 153 4.31 3.88 -9.13
CA LEU A 153 3.16 3.59 -9.97
C LEU A 153 2.61 4.87 -10.58
N LEU A 154 2.35 5.90 -9.76
CA LEU A 154 1.85 7.18 -10.24
C LEU A 154 2.75 7.81 -11.30
N THR A 155 4.08 7.71 -11.13
CA THR A 155 5.04 8.26 -12.09
C THR A 155 4.98 7.53 -13.45
N ILE A 156 4.93 6.20 -13.43
CA ILE A 156 4.82 5.38 -14.65
C ILE A 156 3.46 5.61 -15.31
N ASP A 157 2.41 5.61 -14.52
CA ASP A 157 1.03 5.75 -14.98
C ASP A 157 0.78 7.13 -15.59
N PHE A 158 1.49 8.17 -15.15
CA PHE A 158 1.40 9.50 -15.74
C PHE A 158 1.80 9.51 -17.22
N ILE A 159 2.75 8.67 -17.62
CA ILE A 159 3.14 8.51 -19.04
C ILE A 159 1.97 7.91 -19.84
N ILE A 160 1.35 6.85 -19.30
CA ILE A 160 0.20 6.17 -19.92
C ILE A 160 -0.99 7.14 -19.98
N LEU A 161 -1.20 7.89 -18.89
CA LEU A 161 -2.24 8.89 -18.79
C LEU A 161 -2.10 10.00 -19.85
N SER A 162 -0.87 10.36 -20.20
CA SER A 162 -0.64 11.31 -21.30
C SER A 162 -1.21 10.81 -22.64
N MET A 163 -1.11 9.50 -22.90
CA MET A 163 -1.74 8.88 -24.09
C MET A 163 -3.28 8.94 -24.03
N VAL A 164 -3.85 8.73 -22.84
CA VAL A 164 -5.30 8.83 -22.61
C VAL A 164 -5.81 10.23 -22.98
N ALA A 165 -5.07 11.28 -22.65
CA ALA A 165 -5.44 12.66 -22.98
C ALA A 165 -5.59 12.90 -24.48
N PHE A 166 -4.70 12.31 -25.28
CA PHE A 166 -4.73 12.42 -26.74
C PHE A 166 -5.88 11.64 -27.38
N ILE A 167 -6.23 10.46 -26.84
CA ILE A 167 -7.21 9.54 -27.42
C ILE A 167 -8.64 9.87 -26.97
N PHE A 168 -8.83 10.11 -25.66
CA PHE A 168 -10.16 10.22 -25.04
C PHE A 168 -10.51 11.65 -24.60
N GLY A 169 -9.57 12.58 -24.75
CA GLY A 169 -9.79 13.99 -24.44
C GLY A 169 -9.56 14.38 -22.97
N LYS A 170 -9.59 15.68 -22.72
CA LYS A 170 -9.17 16.28 -21.44
C LYS A 170 -10.03 15.85 -20.24
N VAL A 171 -11.32 15.63 -20.43
CA VAL A 171 -12.24 15.29 -19.32
C VAL A 171 -11.92 13.89 -18.77
N ILE A 172 -11.79 12.91 -19.65
CA ILE A 172 -11.44 11.53 -19.26
C ILE A 172 -10.04 11.49 -18.64
N PHE A 173 -9.09 12.25 -19.19
CA PHE A 173 -7.78 12.43 -18.59
C PHE A 173 -7.85 12.92 -17.13
N MET A 174 -8.64 13.97 -16.85
CA MET A 174 -8.74 14.53 -15.50
C MET A 174 -9.36 13.54 -14.51
N TYR A 175 -10.41 12.82 -14.89
CA TYR A 175 -11.02 11.80 -14.03
C TYR A 175 -10.11 10.58 -13.84
N THR A 176 -9.40 10.15 -14.88
CA THR A 176 -8.40 9.08 -14.75
C THR A 176 -7.26 9.50 -13.83
N LEU A 177 -6.78 10.74 -13.90
CA LEU A 177 -5.78 11.27 -12.99
C LEU A 177 -6.26 11.23 -11.53
N ILE A 178 -7.50 11.63 -11.26
CA ILE A 178 -8.09 11.52 -9.91
C ILE A 178 -8.08 10.07 -9.44
N SER A 179 -8.51 9.14 -10.29
CA SER A 179 -8.52 7.71 -9.97
C SER A 179 -7.12 7.18 -9.62
N LEU A 180 -6.11 7.53 -10.41
CA LEU A 180 -4.72 7.13 -10.17
C LEU A 180 -4.15 7.71 -8.88
N LEU A 181 -4.43 8.99 -8.58
CA LEU A 181 -4.01 9.62 -7.32
C LEU A 181 -4.63 8.93 -6.10
N VAL A 182 -5.92 8.62 -6.16
CA VAL A 182 -6.63 7.89 -5.09
C VAL A 182 -6.05 6.48 -4.96
N SER A 183 -5.84 5.77 -6.07
CA SER A 183 -5.27 4.42 -6.10
C SER A 183 -3.88 4.39 -5.48
N ALA A 184 -2.97 5.26 -5.92
CA ALA A 184 -1.61 5.35 -5.40
C ALA A 184 -1.60 5.60 -3.88
N LYS A 185 -2.46 6.50 -3.40
CA LYS A 185 -2.59 6.78 -1.96
C LYS A 185 -3.08 5.57 -1.18
N MET A 186 -4.04 4.81 -1.72
CA MET A 186 -4.53 3.59 -1.09
C MET A 186 -3.48 2.48 -1.07
N VAL A 187 -2.70 2.31 -2.14
CA VAL A 187 -1.56 1.39 -2.17
C VAL A 187 -0.58 1.71 -1.04
N ASP A 188 -0.17 2.96 -0.91
CA ASP A 188 0.77 3.37 0.13
C ASP A 188 0.18 3.17 1.54
N ILE A 189 -1.08 3.51 1.77
CA ILE A 189 -1.77 3.28 3.05
C ILE A 189 -1.79 1.79 3.42
N ILE A 190 -2.06 0.90 2.47
CA ILE A 190 -2.07 -0.55 2.72
C ILE A 190 -0.66 -1.08 2.95
N GLN A 191 0.34 -0.58 2.21
CA GLN A 191 1.73 -1.02 2.35
C GLN A 191 2.38 -0.49 3.64
N GLU A 192 2.14 0.77 3.99
CA GLU A 192 2.74 1.42 5.16
C GLU A 192 1.85 1.31 6.40
N GLY A 193 0.52 1.23 6.21
CA GLY A 193 -0.46 1.64 7.20
C GLY A 193 -0.77 0.66 8.32
N ILE A 194 -0.43 -0.61 8.21
CA ILE A 194 -0.76 -1.58 9.27
C ILE A 194 0.29 -1.54 10.39
N TYR A 195 1.50 -1.09 10.10
CA TYR A 195 2.62 -1.08 11.04
C TYR A 195 3.33 0.27 11.18
N SER A 196 2.61 1.39 11.06
CA SER A 196 3.23 2.70 11.32
C SER A 196 3.62 2.79 12.81
N ALA A 197 4.86 2.40 13.09
CA ALA A 197 5.45 2.61 14.41
C ALA A 197 5.69 4.11 14.63
N LYS A 198 5.54 4.54 15.86
CA LYS A 198 5.81 5.91 16.30
C LYS A 198 6.97 5.88 17.29
N GLY A 199 8.00 6.63 16.99
CA GLY A 199 9.06 6.94 17.94
C GLY A 199 8.58 8.04 18.87
N VAL A 200 8.58 7.77 20.15
CA VAL A 200 8.15 8.72 21.18
C VAL A 200 9.35 9.07 22.02
N THR A 201 9.66 10.35 22.08
CA THR A 201 10.67 10.92 22.97
C THR A 201 9.95 11.72 24.04
N ILE A 202 10.18 11.41 25.31
CA ILE A 202 9.57 12.10 26.46
C ILE A 202 10.69 12.69 27.31
N ILE A 203 10.66 13.99 27.52
CA ILE A 203 11.58 14.72 28.37
C ILE A 203 10.83 15.06 29.66
N THR A 204 11.34 14.57 30.80
CA THR A 204 10.61 14.61 32.08
C THR A 204 11.57 14.55 33.27
N ASN A 205 11.10 15.04 34.40
CA ASN A 205 11.74 14.84 35.70
C ASN A 205 11.22 13.59 36.43
N LYS A 206 10.10 13.00 35.97
CA LYS A 206 9.47 11.80 36.57
C LYS A 206 9.79 10.52 35.79
N VAL A 207 11.08 10.31 35.51
CA VAL A 207 11.59 9.27 34.62
C VAL A 207 11.18 7.87 35.07
N GLU A 208 11.42 7.52 36.34
CA GLU A 208 11.17 6.16 36.84
C GLU A 208 9.69 5.79 36.83
N GLU A 209 8.83 6.72 37.23
CA GLU A 209 7.38 6.51 37.29
C GLU A 209 6.80 6.30 35.86
N LEU A 210 7.16 7.18 34.94
CA LEU A 210 6.74 7.08 33.54
C LEU A 210 7.26 5.83 32.85
N LYS A 211 8.54 5.50 33.06
CA LYS A 211 9.15 4.30 32.51
C LYS A 211 8.37 3.05 32.91
N ASN A 212 8.17 2.85 34.22
CA ASN A 212 7.50 1.66 34.73
C ASN A 212 6.10 1.53 34.20
N ARG A 213 5.31 2.62 34.27
CA ARG A 213 3.91 2.63 33.84
C ARG A 213 3.76 2.38 32.33
N ILE A 214 4.59 3.01 31.51
CA ILE A 214 4.54 2.81 30.06
C ILE A 214 4.94 1.36 29.69
N MET A 215 5.97 0.80 30.33
CA MET A 215 6.39 -0.58 30.09
C MET A 215 5.30 -1.60 30.46
N GLU A 216 4.63 -1.42 31.60
CA GLU A 216 3.52 -2.27 32.04
C GLU A 216 2.34 -2.22 31.07
N ASP A 217 1.92 -1.02 30.70
CA ASP A 217 0.69 -0.85 29.90
C ASP A 217 0.85 -1.14 28.41
N THR A 218 2.08 -1.03 27.90
CA THR A 218 2.35 -1.21 26.45
C THR A 218 3.14 -2.46 26.12
N GLY A 219 3.81 -3.07 27.09
CA GLY A 219 4.72 -4.19 26.87
C GLY A 219 5.93 -3.82 26.00
N ARG A 220 6.27 -2.52 25.86
CA ARG A 220 7.37 -2.03 25.03
C ARG A 220 8.59 -1.65 25.86
N GLY A 221 9.76 -1.94 25.31
CA GLY A 221 11.02 -1.50 25.91
C GLY A 221 11.18 0.02 25.82
N ILE A 222 11.81 0.60 26.84
CA ILE A 222 12.14 2.03 26.89
C ILE A 222 13.64 2.18 27.03
N THR A 223 14.21 3.10 26.28
CA THR A 223 15.61 3.50 26.38
C THR A 223 15.68 4.79 27.19
N LEU A 224 16.47 4.78 28.26
CA LEU A 224 16.79 5.96 29.06
C LEU A 224 18.00 6.67 28.47
N ILE A 225 17.88 7.96 28.30
CA ILE A 225 18.95 8.84 27.83
C ILE A 225 19.13 9.94 28.86
N ASN A 226 20.33 10.04 29.43
CA ASN A 226 20.66 11.15 30.32
C ASN A 226 20.94 12.38 29.45
N ALA A 227 20.21 13.43 29.65
CA ALA A 227 20.32 14.67 28.92
C ALA A 227 20.56 15.85 29.88
N LYS A 228 21.06 16.95 29.37
CA LYS A 228 21.26 18.18 30.10
C LYS A 228 20.61 19.34 29.38
N GLY A 229 19.78 20.07 30.10
CA GLY A 229 19.13 21.26 29.54
C GLY A 229 20.18 22.34 29.19
N ALA A 230 20.24 22.73 27.92
CA ALA A 230 21.27 23.67 27.45
C ALA A 230 21.16 25.04 28.14
N TYR A 231 19.94 25.48 28.42
CA TYR A 231 19.68 26.78 29.08
C TYR A 231 19.76 26.66 30.60
N THR A 232 19.09 25.65 31.17
CA THR A 232 18.99 25.50 32.64
C THR A 232 20.23 24.88 33.27
N GLN A 233 21.09 24.22 32.47
CA GLN A 233 22.23 23.41 32.91
C GLN A 233 21.87 22.26 33.87
N LYS A 234 20.58 21.99 34.06
CA LYS A 234 20.08 20.88 34.89
C LYS A 234 20.09 19.56 34.15
N GLU A 235 20.33 18.48 34.87
CA GLU A 235 20.15 17.14 34.36
C GLU A 235 18.65 16.86 34.17
N ILE A 236 18.30 16.27 33.03
CA ILE A 236 16.95 15.95 32.63
C ILE A 236 16.94 14.54 32.06
N GLY A 237 15.96 13.72 32.46
CA GLY A 237 15.77 12.40 31.88
C GLY A 237 15.02 12.46 30.55
N MET A 238 15.47 11.69 29.58
CA MET A 238 14.80 11.52 28.31
C MET A 238 14.48 10.04 28.12
N LEU A 239 13.20 9.73 27.93
CA LEU A 239 12.70 8.40 27.60
C LEU A 239 12.51 8.30 26.10
N TYR A 240 13.05 7.27 25.47
CA TYR A 240 12.78 6.94 24.08
C TYR A 240 12.11 5.56 23.99
N CYS A 241 10.94 5.52 23.35
CA CYS A 241 10.28 4.25 23.06
C CYS A 241 9.67 4.24 21.66
N VAL A 242 9.56 3.06 21.08
CA VAL A 242 8.87 2.85 19.81
C VAL A 242 7.59 2.06 20.09
N VAL A 243 6.46 2.63 19.69
CA VAL A 243 5.13 2.06 19.96
C VAL A 243 4.31 1.98 18.67
N GLY A 244 3.35 1.07 18.62
CA GLY A 244 2.39 1.02 17.53
C GLY A 244 1.41 2.20 17.59
N LYS A 245 0.77 2.52 16.46
CA LYS A 245 -0.20 3.63 16.34
C LYS A 245 -1.28 3.60 17.43
N TYR A 246 -1.81 2.42 17.75
CA TYR A 246 -2.86 2.27 18.79
C TYR A 246 -2.32 2.42 20.21
N GLN A 247 -1.06 2.09 20.45
CA GLN A 247 -0.42 2.24 21.76
C GLN A 247 -0.04 3.69 22.05
N LEU A 248 0.13 4.53 21.01
CA LEU A 248 0.49 5.95 21.17
C LEU A 248 -0.49 6.71 22.06
N MET A 249 -1.80 6.45 21.91
CA MET A 249 -2.81 7.13 22.74
C MET A 249 -2.68 6.74 24.20
N LYS A 250 -2.36 5.49 24.52
CA LYS A 250 -2.09 5.06 25.89
C LYS A 250 -0.90 5.82 26.47
N VAL A 251 0.21 5.87 25.72
CA VAL A 251 1.41 6.62 26.15
C VAL A 251 1.09 8.09 26.41
N LYS A 252 0.34 8.74 25.50
CA LYS A 252 -0.08 10.14 25.70
C LYS A 252 -0.88 10.34 26.98
N ASN A 253 -1.80 9.45 27.27
CA ASN A 253 -2.62 9.54 28.46
C ASN A 253 -1.80 9.33 29.73
N ILE A 254 -0.90 8.35 29.75
CA ILE A 254 0.01 8.08 30.88
C ILE A 254 0.91 9.30 31.14
N VAL A 255 1.50 9.88 30.10
CA VAL A 255 2.34 11.08 30.24
C VAL A 255 1.55 12.23 30.82
N LYS A 256 0.34 12.48 30.32
CA LYS A 256 -0.52 13.57 30.80
C LYS A 256 -0.98 13.37 32.25
N GLU A 257 -1.20 12.11 32.67
CA GLU A 257 -1.61 11.76 34.01
C GLU A 257 -0.49 11.93 35.04
N ILE A 258 0.72 11.45 34.71
CA ILE A 258 1.86 11.41 35.64
C ILE A 258 2.61 12.74 35.65
N ASP A 259 2.89 13.30 34.46
CA ASP A 259 3.65 14.54 34.31
C ASP A 259 3.06 15.43 33.20
N PRO A 260 2.05 16.26 33.55
CA PRO A 260 1.42 17.17 32.58
C PRO A 260 2.40 18.20 31.95
N GLU A 261 3.55 18.46 32.60
CA GLU A 261 4.57 19.38 32.12
C GLU A 261 5.65 18.70 31.27
N ALA A 262 5.60 17.36 31.13
CA ALA A 262 6.54 16.64 30.31
C ALA A 262 6.46 17.06 28.83
N PHE A 263 7.61 17.20 28.21
CA PHE A 263 7.68 17.52 26.78
C PHE A 263 7.76 16.25 25.97
N MET A 264 6.76 16.00 25.13
CA MET A 264 6.65 14.78 24.33
C MET A 264 6.75 15.08 22.84
N ILE A 265 7.68 14.43 22.15
CA ILE A 265 7.88 14.49 20.71
C ILE A 265 7.46 13.14 20.11
N VAL A 266 6.66 13.19 19.05
CA VAL A 266 6.23 12.00 18.30
C VAL A 266 6.72 12.07 16.88
N ASN A 267 7.59 11.15 16.52
CA ASN A 267 8.13 11.04 15.17
C ASN A 267 7.53 9.82 14.45
N GLN A 268 7.39 9.91 13.13
CA GLN A 268 7.05 8.73 12.32
C GLN A 268 8.30 7.88 12.13
N VAL A 269 8.18 6.58 12.40
CA VAL A 269 9.25 5.63 12.16
C VAL A 269 8.84 4.79 10.94
N HIS A 270 9.64 4.86 9.89
CA HIS A 270 9.35 4.16 8.64
C HIS A 270 9.62 2.66 8.74
N GLU A 271 10.65 2.27 9.48
CA GLU A 271 11.02 0.87 9.65
C GLU A 271 11.54 0.61 11.06
N VAL A 272 11.12 -0.50 11.65
CA VAL A 272 11.61 -0.98 12.95
C VAL A 272 11.97 -2.45 12.82
N VAL A 273 13.23 -2.77 13.05
CA VAL A 273 13.74 -4.15 13.08
C VAL A 273 14.12 -4.49 14.51
N GLY A 274 13.49 -5.51 15.10
CA GLY A 274 13.80 -5.93 16.48
C GLY A 274 12.70 -6.77 17.12
N LYS A 275 13.02 -7.37 18.30
CA LYS A 275 12.03 -8.13 19.09
C LYS A 275 10.85 -7.25 19.47
N GLY A 276 9.63 -7.74 19.25
CA GLY A 276 8.38 -7.03 19.51
C GLY A 276 7.79 -6.31 18.29
N PHE A 277 8.54 -6.17 17.18
CA PHE A 277 8.08 -5.65 15.90
C PHE A 277 8.28 -6.64 14.73
N LEU A 278 9.01 -7.74 14.94
CA LEU A 278 9.15 -8.83 13.99
C LEU A 278 7.95 -9.77 14.11
N GLY A 279 7.05 -9.73 13.12
CA GLY A 279 6.06 -10.80 12.86
C GLY A 279 4.81 -10.75 13.74
N GLN A 280 3.97 -9.78 13.54
CA GLN A 280 2.52 -9.95 13.72
C GLN A 280 1.84 -10.00 12.37
#